data_001bb6cd23b143f19675f8523000538e
#
_entry.id   001bb6cd23b143f19675f8523000538e
#
_cell.length_a   1.000
_cell.length_b   1.000
_cell.length_c   1.000
_cell.angle_alpha   90.00
_cell.angle_beta   90.00
_cell.angle_gamma   90.00
#
_symmetry.space_group_name_H-M   'P 1'
#
loop_
_entity.id
_entity.type
_entity.pdbx_description
1 polymer ?
#
loop_
_entity_poly.entity_id
_entity_poly.type
_entity_poly.pdbx_seq_one_letter_code
_entity_poly.pdbx_strand_id
1 'polypeptide(L)'
;MKKIAILFLAVATLTSCYTSRMQGSPAAVSAGASIGGVLGSIVGDRAGGYNGSQFGALIGTVAGAAIGNAVTTPRKEKVQVEEYVYEENRPSESYYAPSGLQITNIRFIDENRNQTIDANEKCKLIFDVVNDGDVAAYNVTPIVEEISGMKHLQISPSAQISYMPVGNQIRYTAIIQGEKRLKSGEAVFRVYTSESNGALSDSHEFSIPTSKRNK
;
A
#
# COMPACT_ATOMS: atom_id res chain seq x y z
N MET A 1 39.05 -24.74 8.57
CA MET A 1 37.90 -24.04 9.15
C MET A 1 38.02 -22.51 9.14
N LYS A 2 39.15 -21.86 9.42
CA LYS A 2 39.32 -20.39 9.40
C LYS A 2 39.15 -19.72 8.03
N LYS A 3 39.47 -20.41 6.93
CA LYS A 3 39.36 -19.88 5.55
C LYS A 3 37.92 -19.79 5.03
N ILE A 4 37.00 -20.63 5.54
CA ILE A 4 35.57 -20.63 5.19
C ILE A 4 34.84 -19.47 5.88
N ALA A 5 35.22 -19.12 7.11
CA ALA A 5 34.63 -18.01 7.85
C ALA A 5 34.92 -16.65 7.21
N ILE A 6 36.09 -16.48 6.57
CA ILE A 6 36.45 -15.21 5.88
C ILE A 6 35.64 -15.04 4.59
N LEU A 7 35.34 -16.15 3.91
CA LEU A 7 34.49 -16.09 2.69
C LEU A 7 33.05 -15.71 3.01
N PHE A 8 32.49 -16.16 4.14
CA PHE A 8 31.16 -15.80 4.60
C PHE A 8 31.04 -14.32 5.00
N LEU A 9 32.08 -13.74 5.57
CA LEU A 9 32.09 -12.32 5.96
C LEU A 9 32.14 -11.39 4.74
N ALA A 10 32.82 -11.79 3.67
CA ALA A 10 32.88 -11.01 2.44
C ALA A 10 31.56 -10.96 1.64
N VAL A 11 30.73 -12.01 1.76
CA VAL A 11 29.40 -12.06 1.08
C VAL A 11 28.36 -11.24 1.83
N ALA A 12 28.45 -11.13 3.17
CA ALA A 12 27.50 -10.38 3.98
C ALA A 12 27.57 -8.86 3.78
N THR A 13 28.68 -8.33 3.27
CA THR A 13 28.85 -6.87 3.03
C THR A 13 28.29 -6.38 1.69
N LEU A 14 27.90 -7.28 0.79
CA LEU A 14 27.37 -6.92 -0.54
C LEU A 14 25.84 -6.80 -0.60
N THR A 15 25.12 -7.13 0.47
CA THR A 15 23.65 -7.11 0.48
C THR A 15 23.04 -5.82 1.01
N SER A 16 23.86 -4.82 1.39
CA SER A 16 23.37 -3.65 2.14
C SER A 16 22.94 -2.43 1.33
N CYS A 17 23.07 -2.40 0.00
CA CYS A 17 22.70 -1.22 -0.78
C CYS A 17 22.15 -1.56 -2.15
N TYR A 18 20.93 -2.10 -2.25
CA TYR A 18 20.26 -2.14 -3.55
C TYR A 18 18.75 -1.90 -3.44
N THR A 19 18.38 -0.68 -3.10
CA THR A 19 17.05 -0.11 -3.40
C THR A 19 17.12 0.92 -4.52
N SER A 20 18.02 0.75 -5.48
CA SER A 20 18.00 1.54 -6.70
C SER A 20 17.02 0.91 -7.68
N ARG A 21 16.10 1.73 -8.20
CA ARG A 21 15.11 1.35 -9.22
C ARG A 21 15.80 0.57 -10.33
N MET A 22 15.36 -0.66 -10.60
CA MET A 22 15.79 -1.43 -11.76
C MET A 22 15.37 -0.69 -13.02
N GLN A 23 16.31 -0.03 -13.69
CA GLN A 23 16.08 0.73 -14.94
C GLN A 23 16.32 -0.08 -16.20
N GLY A 24 16.75 -1.34 -16.07
CA GLY A 24 16.97 -2.25 -17.18
C GLY A 24 15.69 -2.92 -17.68
N SER A 25 15.78 -3.59 -18.83
CA SER A 25 14.66 -4.35 -19.39
C SER A 25 14.21 -5.45 -18.44
N PRO A 26 12.92 -5.54 -18.06
CA PRO A 26 12.41 -6.62 -17.20
C PRO A 26 12.67 -8.01 -17.78
N ALA A 27 12.64 -8.16 -19.11
CA ALA A 27 12.92 -9.41 -19.79
C ALA A 27 14.38 -9.84 -19.63
N ALA A 28 15.33 -8.90 -19.68
CA ALA A 28 16.76 -9.20 -19.50
C ALA A 28 17.08 -9.51 -18.03
N VAL A 29 16.41 -8.84 -17.10
CA VAL A 29 16.55 -9.14 -15.67
C VAL A 29 16.04 -10.54 -15.36
N SER A 30 14.87 -10.93 -15.88
CA SER A 30 14.31 -12.27 -15.67
C SER A 30 15.12 -13.37 -16.36
N ALA A 31 15.62 -13.12 -17.57
CA ALA A 31 16.51 -14.05 -18.27
C ALA A 31 17.85 -14.22 -17.51
N GLY A 32 18.44 -13.13 -17.05
CA GLY A 32 19.64 -13.17 -16.22
C GLY A 32 19.44 -13.95 -14.93
N ALA A 33 18.32 -13.72 -14.23
CA ALA A 33 17.96 -14.47 -13.03
C ALA A 33 17.81 -15.97 -13.29
N SER A 34 17.14 -16.35 -14.37
CA SER A 34 16.93 -17.76 -14.73
C SER A 34 18.24 -18.47 -15.06
N ILE A 35 19.07 -17.88 -15.89
CA ILE A 35 20.37 -18.44 -16.27
C ILE A 35 21.29 -18.51 -15.04
N GLY A 36 21.35 -17.43 -14.25
CA GLY A 36 22.16 -17.40 -13.05
C GLY A 36 21.73 -18.43 -12.01
N GLY A 37 20.43 -18.64 -11.85
CA GLY A 37 19.88 -19.65 -10.93
C GLY A 37 20.27 -21.06 -11.34
N VAL A 38 20.16 -21.42 -12.63
CA VAL A 38 20.55 -22.74 -13.15
C VAL A 38 22.03 -22.97 -13.00
N LEU A 39 22.88 -22.02 -13.39
CA LEU A 39 24.33 -22.15 -13.24
C LEU A 39 24.75 -22.23 -11.80
N GLY A 40 24.15 -21.42 -10.93
CA GLY A 40 24.40 -21.42 -9.49
C GLY A 40 24.03 -22.75 -8.84
N SER A 41 22.92 -23.39 -9.24
CA SER A 41 22.52 -24.70 -8.73
C SER A 41 23.53 -25.80 -9.11
N ILE A 42 24.03 -25.81 -10.33
CA ILE A 42 25.01 -26.79 -10.83
C ILE A 42 26.34 -26.66 -10.07
N VAL A 43 26.81 -25.44 -9.85
CA VAL A 43 28.05 -25.19 -9.10
C VAL A 43 27.85 -25.52 -7.62
N GLY A 44 26.70 -25.16 -7.07
CA GLY A 44 26.36 -25.44 -5.67
C GLY A 44 26.23 -26.94 -5.37
N ASP A 45 25.68 -27.71 -6.31
CA ASP A 45 25.56 -29.17 -6.17
C ASP A 45 26.94 -29.86 -6.02
N ARG A 46 27.90 -29.41 -6.83
CA ARG A 46 29.30 -29.93 -6.72
C ARG A 46 29.98 -29.56 -5.43
N ALA A 47 29.60 -28.46 -4.78
CA ALA A 47 30.24 -27.97 -3.56
C ALA A 47 29.57 -28.50 -2.29
N GLY A 48 28.29 -28.82 -2.30
CA GLY A 48 27.55 -29.19 -1.08
C GLY A 48 26.34 -30.09 -1.30
N GLY A 49 26.22 -30.78 -2.46
CA GLY A 49 25.08 -31.65 -2.79
C GLY A 49 23.76 -30.87 -2.84
N TYR A 50 22.67 -31.52 -2.46
CA TYR A 50 21.32 -30.94 -2.53
C TYR A 50 21.19 -29.57 -1.84
N ASN A 51 21.76 -29.41 -0.63
CA ASN A 51 21.73 -28.12 0.08
C ASN A 51 22.60 -27.06 -0.62
N GLY A 52 23.76 -27.44 -1.15
CA GLY A 52 24.59 -26.54 -1.94
C GLY A 52 23.93 -26.08 -3.21
N SER A 53 23.19 -26.95 -3.90
CA SER A 53 22.40 -26.62 -5.08
C SER A 53 21.33 -25.56 -4.79
N GLN A 54 20.60 -25.68 -3.69
CA GLN A 54 19.58 -24.72 -3.27
C GLN A 54 20.18 -23.32 -3.01
N PHE A 55 21.26 -23.26 -2.26
CA PHE A 55 21.96 -22.00 -1.98
C PHE A 55 22.63 -21.41 -3.23
N GLY A 56 23.21 -22.25 -4.06
CA GLY A 56 23.81 -21.84 -5.33
C GLY A 56 22.79 -21.25 -6.30
N ALA A 57 21.61 -21.86 -6.40
CA ALA A 57 20.51 -21.34 -7.20
C ALA A 57 20.07 -19.95 -6.73
N LEU A 58 19.90 -19.76 -5.42
CA LEU A 58 19.48 -18.47 -4.86
C LEU A 58 20.49 -17.35 -5.14
N ILE A 59 21.78 -17.61 -4.87
CA ILE A 59 22.86 -16.64 -5.13
C ILE A 59 22.97 -16.34 -6.63
N GLY A 60 22.92 -17.38 -7.46
CA GLY A 60 22.99 -17.26 -8.92
C GLY A 60 21.84 -16.45 -9.51
N THR A 61 20.63 -16.61 -8.98
CA THR A 61 19.44 -15.84 -9.40
C THR A 61 19.61 -14.34 -9.13
N VAL A 62 20.09 -13.98 -7.95
CA VAL A 62 20.32 -12.58 -7.57
C VAL A 62 21.45 -11.96 -8.41
N ALA A 63 22.56 -12.65 -8.57
CA ALA A 63 23.69 -12.18 -9.37
C ALA A 63 23.30 -12.05 -10.85
N GLY A 64 22.60 -13.02 -11.41
CA GLY A 64 22.13 -13.01 -12.79
C GLY A 64 21.15 -11.88 -13.07
N ALA A 65 20.21 -11.60 -12.16
CA ALA A 65 19.30 -10.47 -12.26
C ALA A 65 20.05 -9.12 -12.26
N ALA A 66 21.06 -8.98 -11.41
CA ALA A 66 21.89 -7.77 -11.35
C ALA A 66 22.66 -7.53 -12.65
N ILE A 67 23.24 -8.59 -13.25
CA ILE A 67 23.91 -8.51 -14.53
C ILE A 67 22.93 -8.16 -15.64
N GLY A 68 21.78 -8.82 -15.73
CA GLY A 68 20.73 -8.54 -16.70
C GLY A 68 20.25 -7.10 -16.65
N ASN A 69 20.11 -6.53 -15.45
CA ASN A 69 19.79 -5.12 -15.27
C ASN A 69 20.93 -4.20 -15.73
N ALA A 70 22.18 -4.49 -15.37
CA ALA A 70 23.33 -3.66 -15.71
C ALA A 70 23.60 -3.58 -17.21
N VAL A 71 23.45 -4.71 -17.92
CA VAL A 71 23.68 -4.79 -19.39
C VAL A 71 22.60 -4.03 -20.18
N THR A 72 21.38 -3.98 -19.68
CA THR A 72 20.24 -3.36 -20.38
C THR A 72 19.89 -1.96 -19.88
N THR A 73 20.55 -1.48 -18.84
CA THR A 73 20.40 -0.09 -18.39
C THR A 73 21.04 0.84 -19.42
N PRO A 74 20.34 1.82 -19.97
CA PRO A 74 20.90 2.75 -20.94
C PRO A 74 22.12 3.46 -20.36
N ARG A 75 23.28 3.29 -21.01
CA ARG A 75 24.48 4.05 -20.64
C ARG A 75 24.22 5.51 -21.01
N LYS A 76 24.24 6.39 -20.03
CA LYS A 76 24.19 7.83 -20.32
C LYS A 76 25.50 8.20 -21.04
N GLU A 77 25.46 8.15 -22.37
CA GLU A 77 26.48 8.77 -23.18
C GLU A 77 26.44 10.27 -22.91
N LYS A 78 27.56 10.85 -22.48
CA LYS A 78 27.67 12.32 -22.38
C LYS A 78 27.71 12.87 -23.82
N VAL A 79 26.55 13.01 -24.42
CA VAL A 79 26.39 13.87 -25.56
C VAL A 79 26.48 15.29 -25.01
N GLN A 80 27.49 16.04 -25.37
CA GLN A 80 27.48 17.49 -25.26
C GLN A 80 26.38 18.00 -26.16
N VAL A 81 25.18 18.06 -25.65
CA VAL A 81 24.08 18.81 -26.27
C VAL A 81 24.26 20.23 -25.78
N GLU A 82 24.49 21.15 -26.75
CA GLU A 82 24.29 22.56 -26.52
C GLU A 82 23.00 22.73 -25.71
N GLU A 83 23.12 23.47 -24.63
CA GLU A 83 22.07 23.76 -23.66
C GLU A 83 20.97 24.59 -24.33
N TYR A 84 20.14 23.93 -25.15
CA TYR A 84 18.77 24.42 -25.31
C TYR A 84 18.11 24.17 -23.97
N VAL A 85 17.94 25.23 -23.21
CA VAL A 85 17.03 25.28 -22.06
C VAL A 85 15.63 25.01 -22.60
N TYR A 86 15.33 23.72 -22.86
CA TYR A 86 13.97 23.31 -22.71
C TYR A 86 13.70 23.49 -21.22
N GLU A 87 12.95 24.53 -20.88
CA GLU A 87 12.16 24.47 -19.67
C GLU A 87 11.51 23.09 -19.68
N GLU A 88 12.13 22.16 -18.97
CA GLU A 88 11.52 20.90 -18.62
C GLU A 88 10.26 21.34 -17.89
N ASN A 89 9.16 21.39 -18.64
CA ASN A 89 7.83 21.28 -18.08
C ASN A 89 7.81 19.92 -17.38
N ARG A 90 8.54 19.82 -16.26
CA ARG A 90 8.10 18.97 -15.19
C ARG A 90 6.64 19.41 -15.04
N PRO A 91 5.67 18.50 -15.16
CA PRO A 91 4.40 18.81 -14.57
C PRO A 91 4.83 19.30 -13.19
N SER A 92 4.78 20.61 -12.94
CA SER A 92 4.92 21.18 -11.64
C SER A 92 4.22 20.18 -10.76
N GLU A 93 4.87 19.69 -9.67
CA GLU A 93 4.07 19.07 -8.63
C GLU A 93 2.87 19.97 -8.56
N SER A 94 1.84 19.56 -9.31
CA SER A 94 0.65 20.37 -9.38
C SER A 94 0.21 20.30 -7.96
N TYR A 95 0.42 21.39 -7.27
CA TYR A 95 -0.15 21.64 -5.98
C TYR A 95 -1.65 21.58 -6.26
N TYR A 96 -2.17 20.34 -6.31
CA TYR A 96 -3.58 20.12 -6.43
C TYR A 96 -4.14 20.72 -5.16
N ALA A 97 -4.73 21.90 -5.32
CA ALA A 97 -5.54 22.45 -4.27
C ALA A 97 -6.47 21.32 -3.80
N PRO A 98 -6.62 21.11 -2.49
CA PRO A 98 -7.53 20.10 -2.00
C PRO A 98 -8.89 20.35 -2.65
N SER A 99 -9.54 19.30 -3.13
CA SER A 99 -10.79 19.41 -3.90
C SER A 99 -11.96 19.97 -3.08
N GLY A 100 -11.81 20.14 -1.76
CA GLY A 100 -12.87 20.63 -0.88
C GLY A 100 -13.90 19.53 -0.56
N LEU A 101 -13.45 18.29 -0.45
CA LEU A 101 -14.30 17.18 -0.02
C LEU A 101 -14.78 17.35 1.41
N GLN A 102 -16.08 17.17 1.60
CA GLN A 102 -16.73 17.22 2.91
C GLN A 102 -17.49 15.92 3.17
N ILE A 103 -17.57 15.54 4.44
CA ILE A 103 -18.41 14.45 4.91
C ILE A 103 -19.62 15.02 5.63
N THR A 104 -20.80 14.57 5.20
CA THR A 104 -22.06 15.05 5.75
C THR A 104 -23.03 13.88 6.01
N ASN A 105 -24.12 14.13 6.71
CA ASN A 105 -25.21 13.18 6.92
C ASN A 105 -24.77 11.82 7.49
N ILE A 106 -23.85 11.81 8.46
CA ILE A 106 -23.40 10.58 9.11
C ILE A 106 -24.55 9.96 9.88
N ARG A 107 -24.84 8.69 9.60
CA ARG A 107 -25.92 7.91 10.25
C ARG A 107 -25.44 6.51 10.57
N PHE A 108 -25.71 6.08 11.77
CA PHE A 108 -25.51 4.71 12.21
C PHE A 108 -26.84 3.95 12.18
N ILE A 109 -26.85 2.74 11.66
CA ILE A 109 -28.02 1.85 11.58
C ILE A 109 -27.59 0.46 11.99
N ASP A 110 -28.20 -0.04 13.05
CA ASP A 110 -28.08 -1.37 13.61
C ASP A 110 -29.33 -2.23 13.30
N GLU A 111 -29.25 -3.53 13.45
CA GLU A 111 -30.35 -4.44 13.08
C GLU A 111 -31.52 -4.31 14.07
N ASN A 112 -31.22 -4.17 15.35
CA ASN A 112 -32.23 -4.17 16.43
C ASN A 112 -32.65 -2.74 16.86
N ARG A 113 -32.04 -1.70 16.29
CA ARG A 113 -32.34 -0.27 16.53
C ARG A 113 -32.12 0.18 17.98
N ASN A 114 -31.17 -0.41 18.67
CA ASN A 114 -30.79 -0.01 20.01
C ASN A 114 -29.63 1.00 20.06
N GLN A 115 -29.13 1.44 18.89
CA GLN A 115 -28.01 2.36 18.69
C GLN A 115 -26.68 1.86 19.33
N THR A 116 -26.52 0.54 19.39
CA THR A 116 -25.36 -0.12 19.98
C THR A 116 -24.84 -1.17 19.00
N ILE A 117 -23.54 -1.36 18.93
CA ILE A 117 -22.97 -2.48 18.19
C ILE A 117 -22.94 -3.70 19.10
N ASP A 118 -23.80 -4.66 18.85
CA ASP A 118 -23.86 -5.90 19.62
C ASP A 118 -22.89 -6.96 19.07
N ALA A 119 -22.51 -7.91 19.93
CA ALA A 119 -21.73 -9.07 19.48
C ALA A 119 -22.53 -9.90 18.45
N ASN A 120 -21.85 -10.29 17.34
CA ASN A 120 -22.39 -10.99 16.16
C ASN A 120 -23.38 -10.17 15.32
N GLU A 121 -23.49 -8.88 15.53
CA GLU A 121 -24.35 -7.98 14.75
C GLU A 121 -23.59 -7.31 13.60
N LYS A 122 -24.32 -7.03 12.50
CA LYS A 122 -23.86 -6.21 11.39
C LYS A 122 -24.58 -4.88 11.38
N CYS A 123 -23.82 -3.80 11.54
CA CYS A 123 -24.31 -2.45 11.52
C CYS A 123 -23.86 -1.73 10.24
N LYS A 124 -24.55 -0.67 9.87
CA LYS A 124 -24.22 0.19 8.74
C LYS A 124 -23.87 1.59 9.25
N LEU A 125 -22.72 2.07 8.81
CA LEU A 125 -22.37 3.48 8.93
C LEU A 125 -22.55 4.11 7.54
N ILE A 126 -23.48 5.04 7.42
CA ILE A 126 -23.83 5.69 6.15
C ILE A 126 -23.47 7.15 6.27
N PHE A 127 -22.80 7.69 5.25
CA PHE A 127 -22.51 9.11 5.15
C PHE A 127 -22.45 9.55 3.70
N ASP A 128 -22.58 10.83 3.48
CA ASP A 128 -22.48 11.42 2.17
C ASP A 128 -21.13 12.11 2.04
N VAL A 129 -20.40 11.83 0.94
CA VAL A 129 -19.19 12.53 0.52
C VAL A 129 -19.61 13.56 -0.51
N VAL A 130 -19.31 14.82 -0.28
CA VAL A 130 -19.67 15.96 -1.14
C VAL A 130 -18.40 16.64 -1.62
N ASN A 131 -18.30 16.92 -2.91
CA ASN A 131 -17.28 17.81 -3.43
C ASN A 131 -17.86 19.23 -3.52
N ASP A 132 -17.63 20.00 -2.47
CA ASP A 132 -18.08 21.41 -2.36
C ASP A 132 -16.95 22.41 -2.73
N GLY A 133 -15.88 21.90 -3.33
CA GLY A 133 -14.75 22.72 -3.78
C GLY A 133 -14.88 23.19 -5.22
N ASP A 134 -13.80 23.81 -5.70
CA ASP A 134 -13.73 24.43 -7.04
C ASP A 134 -13.13 23.51 -8.10
N VAL A 135 -12.60 22.34 -7.70
CA VAL A 135 -11.95 21.38 -8.60
C VAL A 135 -12.50 19.98 -8.41
N ALA A 136 -12.45 19.18 -9.47
CA ALA A 136 -12.85 17.79 -9.40
C ALA A 136 -11.86 16.97 -8.56
N ALA A 137 -12.38 16.02 -7.78
CA ALA A 137 -11.58 15.09 -6.99
C ALA A 137 -11.37 13.77 -7.75
N TYR A 138 -10.18 13.18 -7.57
CA TYR A 138 -9.81 11.92 -8.21
C TYR A 138 -9.34 10.89 -7.18
N ASN A 139 -9.72 9.63 -7.41
CA ASN A 139 -9.35 8.50 -6.58
C ASN A 139 -9.67 8.72 -5.10
N VAL A 140 -10.84 9.26 -4.84
CA VAL A 140 -11.34 9.54 -3.49
C VAL A 140 -11.62 8.24 -2.77
N THR A 141 -11.03 8.07 -1.60
CA THR A 141 -11.20 6.89 -0.76
C THR A 141 -11.83 7.30 0.57
N PRO A 142 -13.12 7.01 0.80
CA PRO A 142 -13.74 7.18 2.10
C PRO A 142 -13.15 6.19 3.10
N ILE A 143 -12.75 6.67 4.27
CA ILE A 143 -12.07 5.88 5.30
C ILE A 143 -12.88 5.94 6.59
N VAL A 144 -13.09 4.78 7.19
CA VAL A 144 -13.69 4.62 8.51
C VAL A 144 -12.68 3.87 9.38
N GLU A 145 -12.28 4.46 10.48
CA GLU A 145 -11.31 3.90 11.42
C GLU A 145 -11.92 3.79 12.82
N GLU A 146 -11.62 2.73 13.52
CA GLU A 146 -11.85 2.60 14.96
C GLU A 146 -10.58 3.05 15.69
N ILE A 147 -10.68 4.10 16.50
CA ILE A 147 -9.53 4.77 17.11
C ILE A 147 -9.42 4.63 18.64
N SER A 148 -10.42 4.04 19.30
CA SER A 148 -10.39 3.79 20.75
C SER A 148 -9.62 2.53 21.15
N GLY A 149 -9.28 1.67 20.15
CA GLY A 149 -8.64 0.37 20.38
C GLY A 149 -9.62 -0.71 20.83
N MET A 150 -10.91 -0.55 20.56
CA MET A 150 -11.92 -1.57 20.82
C MET A 150 -11.62 -2.79 19.94
N LYS A 151 -11.40 -3.94 20.57
CA LYS A 151 -11.11 -5.20 19.89
C LYS A 151 -12.39 -5.90 19.46
N HIS A 152 -12.26 -6.74 18.43
CA HIS A 152 -13.37 -7.57 17.93
C HIS A 152 -14.46 -6.75 17.20
N LEU A 153 -14.04 -5.67 16.54
CA LEU A 153 -14.81 -4.96 15.54
C LEU A 153 -14.13 -5.15 14.17
N GLN A 154 -14.90 -5.44 13.16
CA GLN A 154 -14.45 -5.49 11.76
C GLN A 154 -15.16 -4.40 10.97
N ILE A 155 -14.40 -3.65 10.20
CA ILE A 155 -14.91 -2.62 9.31
C ILE A 155 -14.69 -3.09 7.87
N SER A 156 -15.69 -2.94 7.01
CA SER A 156 -15.55 -3.31 5.59
C SER A 156 -14.43 -2.52 4.93
N PRO A 157 -13.70 -3.12 3.97
CA PRO A 157 -12.70 -2.40 3.19
C PRO A 157 -13.31 -1.17 2.50
N SER A 158 -12.52 -0.11 2.39
CA SER A 158 -12.91 1.10 1.65
C SER A 158 -12.99 0.81 0.15
N ALA A 159 -13.98 1.41 -0.51
CA ALA A 159 -14.11 1.41 -1.96
C ALA A 159 -13.69 2.77 -2.51
N GLN A 160 -12.82 2.76 -3.51
CA GLN A 160 -12.33 3.98 -4.15
C GLN A 160 -13.34 4.51 -5.18
N ILE A 161 -13.54 5.81 -5.18
CA ILE A 161 -14.33 6.57 -6.13
C ILE A 161 -13.36 7.20 -7.13
N SER A 162 -13.35 6.75 -8.37
CA SER A 162 -12.35 7.16 -9.37
C SER A 162 -12.41 8.65 -9.72
N TYR A 163 -13.62 9.22 -9.77
CA TYR A 163 -13.86 10.61 -10.19
C TYR A 163 -15.08 11.19 -9.51
N MET A 164 -14.95 12.40 -8.99
CA MET A 164 -16.01 13.12 -8.31
C MET A 164 -16.03 14.60 -8.77
N PRO A 165 -16.94 15.00 -9.68
CA PRO A 165 -17.03 16.38 -10.15
C PRO A 165 -17.39 17.35 -9.03
N VAL A 166 -17.12 18.62 -9.26
CA VAL A 166 -17.58 19.73 -8.40
C VAL A 166 -19.10 19.69 -8.25
N GLY A 167 -19.58 19.90 -7.04
CA GLY A 167 -21.01 19.90 -6.68
C GLY A 167 -21.65 18.50 -6.61
N ASN A 168 -20.89 17.42 -6.85
CA ASN A 168 -21.44 16.07 -6.77
C ASN A 168 -21.39 15.53 -5.34
N GLN A 169 -22.35 14.65 -5.06
CA GLN A 169 -22.49 13.94 -3.79
C GLN A 169 -22.62 12.45 -4.05
N ILE A 170 -21.93 11.66 -3.24
CA ILE A 170 -22.00 10.19 -3.27
C ILE A 170 -22.33 9.69 -1.88
N ARG A 171 -23.32 8.81 -1.77
CA ARG A 171 -23.63 8.12 -0.53
C ARG A 171 -22.76 6.89 -0.37
N TYR A 172 -22.00 6.85 0.70
CA TYR A 172 -21.14 5.74 1.07
C TYR A 172 -21.74 4.95 2.23
N THR A 173 -21.52 3.64 2.23
CA THR A 173 -21.95 2.75 3.32
C THR A 173 -20.79 1.83 3.71
N ALA A 174 -20.32 1.97 4.93
CA ALA A 174 -19.39 1.03 5.55
C ALA A 174 -20.18 0.04 6.42
N ILE A 175 -19.78 -1.22 6.40
CA ILE A 175 -20.32 -2.25 7.30
C ILE A 175 -19.38 -2.35 8.51
N ILE A 176 -19.95 -2.26 9.71
CA ILE A 176 -19.26 -2.51 10.97
C ILE A 176 -19.85 -3.78 11.56
N GLN A 177 -19.01 -4.78 11.81
CA GLN A 177 -19.44 -6.05 12.38
C GLN A 177 -18.82 -6.24 13.76
N GLY A 178 -19.67 -6.42 14.78
CA GLY A 178 -19.26 -6.92 16.08
C GLY A 178 -18.98 -8.42 16.02
N GLU A 179 -17.78 -8.84 16.41
CA GLU A 179 -17.46 -10.26 16.52
C GLU A 179 -18.04 -10.86 17.82
N LYS A 180 -18.10 -12.20 17.88
CA LYS A 180 -18.60 -12.94 19.09
C LYS A 180 -17.93 -12.54 20.42
N ARG A 181 -16.67 -12.09 20.36
CA ARG A 181 -15.89 -11.71 21.54
C ARG A 181 -15.93 -10.21 21.85
N LEU A 182 -16.78 -9.46 21.19
CA LEU A 182 -16.94 -8.04 21.44
C LEU A 182 -17.29 -7.80 22.92
N LYS A 183 -16.65 -6.83 23.51
CA LYS A 183 -16.90 -6.43 24.90
C LYS A 183 -17.85 -5.24 24.95
N SER A 184 -18.59 -5.13 26.04
CA SER A 184 -19.36 -3.92 26.33
C SER A 184 -18.43 -2.76 26.65
N GLY A 185 -18.72 -1.59 26.12
CA GLY A 185 -17.93 -0.39 26.26
C GLY A 185 -18.36 0.67 25.26
N GLU A 186 -17.44 1.48 24.82
CA GLU A 186 -17.64 2.52 23.83
C GLU A 186 -16.53 2.45 22.79
N ALA A 187 -16.89 2.41 21.51
CA ALA A 187 -15.96 2.47 20.39
C ALA A 187 -16.00 3.87 19.77
N VAL A 188 -14.84 4.47 19.54
CA VAL A 188 -14.73 5.77 18.89
C VAL A 188 -14.33 5.55 17.43
N PHE A 189 -15.11 6.12 16.53
CA PHE A 189 -14.87 6.05 15.08
C PHE A 189 -14.45 7.41 14.56
N ARG A 190 -13.54 7.38 13.60
CA ARG A 190 -13.15 8.53 12.79
C ARG A 190 -13.50 8.26 11.34
N VAL A 191 -14.11 9.24 10.68
CA VAL A 191 -14.49 9.18 9.27
C VAL A 191 -13.87 10.36 8.54
N TYR A 192 -13.21 10.09 7.41
CA TYR A 192 -12.60 11.11 6.54
C TYR A 192 -12.43 10.57 5.12
N THR A 193 -12.02 11.40 4.17
CA THR A 193 -11.65 10.96 2.82
C THR A 193 -10.18 11.25 2.55
N SER A 194 -9.57 10.40 1.72
CA SER A 194 -8.22 10.60 1.18
C SER A 194 -8.31 10.69 -0.34
N GLU A 195 -7.54 11.60 -0.95
CA GLU A 195 -7.39 11.75 -2.40
C GLU A 195 -6.05 11.19 -2.89
N SER A 196 -5.91 10.99 -4.22
CA SER A 196 -4.67 10.49 -4.82
C SER A 196 -3.45 11.39 -4.62
N ASN A 197 -3.66 12.68 -4.41
CA ASN A 197 -2.63 13.67 -4.11
C ASN A 197 -2.17 13.66 -2.63
N GLY A 198 -2.77 12.79 -1.80
CA GLY A 198 -2.52 12.73 -0.37
C GLY A 198 -3.31 13.75 0.46
N ALA A 199 -4.18 14.56 -0.16
CA ALA A 199 -5.07 15.45 0.57
C ALA A 199 -6.09 14.65 1.38
N LEU A 200 -6.43 15.15 2.57
CA LEU A 200 -7.45 14.60 3.44
C LEU A 200 -8.56 15.61 3.63
N SER A 201 -9.80 15.14 3.70
CA SER A 201 -10.91 15.98 4.16
C SER A 201 -10.85 16.24 5.66
N ASP A 202 -11.69 17.13 6.15
CA ASP A 202 -11.95 17.23 7.59
C ASP A 202 -12.43 15.89 8.12
N SER A 203 -11.99 15.55 9.33
CA SER A 203 -12.37 14.30 9.99
C SER A 203 -13.50 14.53 10.97
N HIS A 204 -14.42 13.57 11.04
CA HIS A 204 -15.50 13.54 12.03
C HIS A 204 -15.29 12.37 12.99
N GLU A 205 -15.29 12.67 14.27
CA GLU A 205 -15.17 11.67 15.34
C GLU A 205 -16.48 11.57 16.12
N PHE A 206 -16.89 10.34 16.41
CA PHE A 206 -18.07 10.06 17.21
C PHE A 206 -17.94 8.71 17.90
N SER A 207 -18.68 8.53 18.99
CA SER A 207 -18.69 7.29 19.75
C SER A 207 -19.96 6.48 19.51
N ILE A 208 -19.82 5.16 19.52
CA ILE A 208 -20.94 4.22 19.48
C ILE A 208 -20.77 3.23 20.62
N PRO A 209 -21.79 3.02 21.46
CA PRO A 209 -21.78 1.99 22.49
C PRO A 209 -21.58 0.60 21.88
N THR A 210 -20.90 -0.27 22.59
CA THR A 210 -20.74 -1.68 22.22
C THR A 210 -21.28 -2.60 23.29
N SER A 211 -21.81 -3.77 22.93
CA SER A 211 -22.37 -4.72 23.87
C SER A 211 -21.95 -6.15 23.55
N LYS A 212 -21.57 -6.89 24.58
CA LYS A 212 -21.29 -8.33 24.49
C LYS A 212 -22.54 -9.20 24.30
N ARG A 213 -23.74 -8.61 24.42
CA ARG A 213 -25.02 -9.30 24.28
C ARG A 213 -25.77 -8.77 23.08
N ASN A 214 -26.24 -9.69 22.25
CA ASN A 214 -27.27 -9.39 21.26
C ASN A 214 -28.61 -9.36 22.03
N LYS A 215 -29.25 -8.20 22.12
CA LYS A 215 -30.55 -8.03 22.79
C LYS A 215 -31.66 -8.01 21.75
#